data_49d11bdcbd896397f052557a89d63fbe
#
_entry.id   49d11bdcbd896397f052557a89d63fbe
#
_cell.length_a   1.000
_cell.length_b   1.000
_cell.length_c   1.000
_cell.angle_alpha   90.00
_cell.angle_beta   90.00
_cell.angle_gamma   90.00
#
_symmetry.space_group_name_H-M   'P 1'
#
loop_
_entity.id
_entity.type
_entity.pdbx_description
1 polymer ?
#
loop_
_entity_poly.entity_id
_entity_poly.type
_entity_poly.pdbx_seq_one_letter_code
_entity_poly.pdbx_strand_id
1 'polypeptide(L)'
;MNKPFQSQLGVFAKYWEPGQVKTRLARDTNHEFAASVYRQFIQATLETATGIAQRSVLAFTPTDQSAEFLQCLPDGWTMVAQATGDLGQRMHAYFTDAHAHQIEKVVLIGSDSPHLPATLLEQAFAQLDVHQCVIGPALDGGYYLIGARNIVPPVFADVDWSTDNVLQQTIAKLQDADISYSLLPPWLDIDTIDDFRELQRNLEHSGHWLCDKLNTLQQEFLS
;
A
#
# COMPACT_ATOMS: atom_id res chain seq x y z
N MET A 1 11.30 -5.08 30.05
CA MET A 1 10.26 -4.48 29.19
C MET A 1 10.92 -4.14 27.86
N ASN A 2 10.46 -4.71 26.74
CA ASN A 2 10.98 -4.33 25.43
C ASN A 2 10.63 -2.86 25.16
N LYS A 3 11.62 -2.10 24.66
CA LYS A 3 11.39 -0.70 24.24
C LYS A 3 10.35 -0.74 23.12
N PRO A 4 9.29 0.09 23.12
CA PRO A 4 8.33 0.11 22.04
C PRO A 4 9.01 0.44 20.70
N PHE A 5 8.51 -0.12 19.61
CA PHE A 5 9.01 0.21 18.27
C PHE A 5 8.74 1.70 17.99
N GLN A 6 9.72 2.38 17.42
CA GLN A 6 9.57 3.81 17.08
C GLN A 6 8.92 4.01 15.71
N SER A 7 9.06 3.04 14.80
CA SER A 7 8.51 3.13 13.44
C SER A 7 7.85 1.83 13.01
N GLN A 8 6.73 1.96 12.30
CA GLN A 8 5.98 0.86 11.71
C GLN A 8 5.62 1.18 10.25
N LEU A 9 5.91 0.25 9.35
CA LEU A 9 5.44 0.26 7.97
C LEU A 9 4.37 -0.81 7.80
N GLY A 10 3.19 -0.40 7.34
CA GLY A 10 2.09 -1.28 7.01
C GLY A 10 1.86 -1.40 5.51
N VAL A 11 1.51 -2.58 5.06
CA VAL A 11 1.03 -2.83 3.71
C VAL A 11 -0.40 -3.34 3.79
N PHE A 12 -1.34 -2.62 3.17
CA PHE A 12 -2.72 -3.10 2.99
C PHE A 12 -2.80 -3.97 1.74
N ALA A 13 -3.25 -5.20 1.91
CA ALA A 13 -3.46 -6.13 0.82
C ALA A 13 -4.81 -6.83 0.91
N LYS A 14 -5.43 -7.06 -0.24
CA LYS A 14 -6.61 -7.90 -0.41
C LYS A 14 -6.17 -9.25 -0.98
N TYR A 15 -6.87 -10.33 -0.62
CA TYR A 15 -6.61 -11.62 -1.24
C TYR A 15 -6.84 -11.56 -2.77
N TRP A 16 -5.96 -12.21 -3.50
CA TRP A 16 -5.92 -12.21 -4.98
C TRP A 16 -6.95 -13.16 -5.60
N GLU A 17 -8.19 -13.05 -5.17
CA GLU A 17 -9.29 -13.84 -5.71
C GLU A 17 -9.65 -13.36 -7.13
N PRO A 18 -9.71 -14.28 -8.14
CA PRO A 18 -10.11 -13.91 -9.50
C PRO A 18 -11.44 -13.19 -9.54
N GLY A 19 -11.50 -12.08 -10.26
CA GLY A 19 -12.70 -11.24 -10.36
C GLY A 19 -12.91 -10.26 -9.20
N GLN A 20 -12.13 -10.35 -8.13
CA GLN A 20 -12.22 -9.46 -6.96
C GLN A 20 -11.11 -8.43 -6.88
N VAL A 21 -10.04 -8.59 -7.67
CA VAL A 21 -8.88 -7.70 -7.73
C VAL A 21 -8.54 -7.35 -9.17
N LYS A 22 -7.92 -6.19 -9.38
CA LYS A 22 -7.45 -5.70 -10.68
C LYS A 22 -8.49 -5.90 -11.81
N THR A 23 -9.73 -5.56 -11.52
CA THR A 23 -10.86 -5.77 -12.45
C THR A 23 -10.74 -4.94 -13.72
N ARG A 24 -10.03 -3.80 -13.70
CA ARG A 24 -9.74 -3.01 -14.90
C ARG A 24 -8.76 -3.75 -15.81
N LEU A 25 -7.67 -4.28 -15.25
CA LEU A 25 -6.71 -5.13 -15.99
C LEU A 25 -7.40 -6.40 -16.53
N ALA A 26 -8.28 -7.01 -15.74
CA ALA A 26 -9.02 -8.21 -16.15
C ALA A 26 -9.95 -8.01 -17.35
N ARG A 27 -10.44 -6.77 -17.61
CA ARG A 27 -11.30 -6.48 -18.77
C ARG A 27 -10.58 -6.68 -20.10
N ASP A 28 -9.28 -6.35 -20.14
CA ASP A 28 -8.44 -6.46 -21.33
C ASP A 28 -7.62 -7.75 -21.38
N THR A 29 -7.76 -8.58 -20.34
CA THR A 29 -7.05 -9.86 -20.19
C THR A 29 -8.02 -10.96 -19.73
N ASN A 30 -7.82 -11.52 -18.54
CA ASN A 30 -8.77 -12.39 -17.86
C ASN A 30 -8.60 -12.27 -16.32
N HIS A 31 -9.55 -12.82 -15.57
CA HIS A 31 -9.56 -12.69 -14.10
C HIS A 31 -8.43 -13.44 -13.42
N GLU A 32 -8.05 -14.61 -13.93
CA GLU A 32 -7.00 -15.47 -13.40
C GLU A 32 -5.62 -14.80 -13.58
N PHE A 33 -5.37 -14.23 -14.77
CA PHE A 33 -4.16 -13.45 -15.03
C PHE A 33 -4.06 -12.25 -14.09
N ALA A 34 -5.11 -11.44 -14.00
CA ALA A 34 -5.11 -10.23 -13.18
C ALA A 34 -4.88 -10.55 -11.69
N ALA A 35 -5.48 -11.64 -11.18
CA ALA A 35 -5.29 -12.12 -9.83
C ALA A 35 -3.85 -12.60 -9.59
N SER A 36 -3.28 -13.37 -10.54
CA SER A 36 -1.91 -13.86 -10.48
C SER A 36 -0.89 -12.72 -10.51
N VAL A 37 -1.11 -11.71 -11.35
CA VAL A 37 -0.31 -10.47 -11.39
C VAL A 37 -0.36 -9.74 -10.05
N TYR A 38 -1.56 -9.55 -9.48
CA TYR A 38 -1.71 -8.85 -8.20
C TYR A 38 -0.99 -9.56 -7.05
N ARG A 39 -0.98 -10.90 -7.04
CA ARG A 39 -0.19 -11.68 -6.09
C ARG A 39 1.30 -11.33 -6.17
N GLN A 40 1.85 -11.16 -7.38
CA GLN A 40 3.25 -10.76 -7.55
C GLN A 40 3.48 -9.30 -7.09
N PHE A 41 2.48 -8.43 -7.28
CA PHE A 41 2.56 -7.06 -6.79
C PHE A 41 2.66 -6.99 -5.26
N ILE A 42 1.85 -7.79 -4.55
CA ILE A 42 1.95 -7.91 -3.09
C ILE A 42 3.36 -8.36 -2.70
N GLN A 43 3.90 -9.41 -3.34
CA GLN A 43 5.23 -9.92 -3.02
C GLN A 43 6.31 -8.86 -3.24
N ALA A 44 6.32 -8.18 -4.39
CA ALA A 44 7.28 -7.11 -4.69
C ALA A 44 7.18 -5.94 -3.69
N THR A 45 5.95 -5.56 -3.32
CA THR A 45 5.72 -4.50 -2.32
C THR A 45 6.28 -4.89 -0.95
N LEU A 46 6.05 -6.12 -0.50
CA LEU A 46 6.57 -6.62 0.78
C LEU A 46 8.11 -6.67 0.78
N GLU A 47 8.72 -7.12 -0.32
CA GLU A 47 10.18 -7.16 -0.46
C GLU A 47 10.78 -5.75 -0.40
N THR A 48 10.24 -4.79 -1.17
CA THR A 48 10.69 -3.39 -1.16
C THR A 48 10.53 -2.74 0.21
N ALA A 49 9.45 -3.06 0.92
CA ALA A 49 9.15 -2.49 2.24
C ALA A 49 9.95 -3.14 3.39
N THR A 50 10.63 -4.27 3.12
CA THR A 50 11.39 -5.00 4.14
C THR A 50 12.61 -4.20 4.62
N GLY A 51 12.74 -4.04 5.93
CA GLY A 51 13.88 -3.36 6.56
C GLY A 51 13.77 -1.83 6.61
N ILE A 52 12.73 -1.22 6.04
CA ILE A 52 12.53 0.25 6.05
C ILE A 52 12.13 0.76 7.44
N ALA A 53 11.35 0.00 8.19
CA ALA A 53 10.91 0.36 9.55
C ALA A 53 11.34 -0.70 10.57
N GLN A 54 11.29 -0.37 11.85
CA GLN A 54 11.60 -1.30 12.93
C GLN A 54 10.56 -2.43 13.04
N ARG A 55 9.31 -2.15 12.64
CA ARG A 55 8.21 -3.13 12.57
C ARG A 55 7.58 -3.08 11.18
N SER A 56 7.45 -4.24 10.56
CA SER A 56 6.76 -4.41 9.28
C SER A 56 5.49 -5.23 9.48
N VAL A 57 4.36 -4.75 8.94
CA VAL A 57 3.04 -5.34 9.15
C VAL A 57 2.32 -5.51 7.81
N LEU A 58 1.90 -6.73 7.51
CA LEU A 58 0.93 -6.99 6.45
C LEU A 58 -0.48 -6.98 7.05
N ALA A 59 -1.27 -5.97 6.71
CA ALA A 59 -2.68 -5.90 7.08
C ALA A 59 -3.53 -6.42 5.92
N PHE A 60 -4.13 -7.59 6.11
CA PHE A 60 -4.76 -8.37 5.04
C PHE A 60 -6.28 -8.50 5.18
N THR A 61 -6.95 -8.77 4.07
CA THR A 61 -8.39 -9.08 4.00
C THR A 61 -8.68 -10.03 2.84
N PRO A 62 -9.64 -10.98 2.95
CA PRO A 62 -10.46 -11.30 4.11
C PRO A 62 -9.69 -12.17 5.13
N THR A 63 -10.23 -12.29 6.34
CA THR A 63 -9.57 -12.94 7.48
C THR A 63 -9.38 -14.45 7.33
N ASP A 64 -10.23 -15.13 6.57
CA ASP A 64 -10.19 -16.57 6.30
C ASP A 64 -9.07 -16.98 5.32
N GLN A 65 -8.43 -16.01 4.65
CA GLN A 65 -7.32 -16.24 3.73
C GLN A 65 -5.93 -16.09 4.37
N SER A 66 -5.83 -16.11 5.68
CA SER A 66 -4.57 -15.90 6.42
C SER A 66 -3.48 -16.90 6.03
N ALA A 67 -3.82 -18.16 5.75
CA ALA A 67 -2.87 -19.19 5.37
C ALA A 67 -2.17 -18.90 4.04
N GLU A 68 -2.89 -18.28 3.09
CA GLU A 68 -2.35 -17.91 1.78
C GLU A 68 -1.37 -16.73 1.89
N PHE A 69 -1.72 -15.72 2.70
CA PHE A 69 -0.81 -14.61 2.96
C PHE A 69 0.46 -15.02 3.69
N LEU A 70 0.35 -16.00 4.60
CA LEU A 70 1.52 -16.50 5.34
C LEU A 70 2.59 -17.11 4.41
N GLN A 71 2.20 -17.68 3.27
CA GLN A 71 3.13 -18.27 2.30
C GLN A 71 4.00 -17.23 1.57
N CYS A 72 3.56 -15.98 1.49
CA CYS A 72 4.31 -14.90 0.84
C CYS A 72 4.90 -13.87 1.84
N LEU A 73 4.72 -14.11 3.14
CA LEU A 73 5.17 -13.18 4.17
C LEU A 73 6.69 -13.29 4.35
N PRO A 74 7.45 -12.19 4.21
CA PRO A 74 8.88 -12.21 4.47
C PRO A 74 9.20 -12.44 5.95
N ASP A 75 10.41 -12.93 6.24
CA ASP A 75 10.89 -13.09 7.61
C ASP A 75 10.88 -11.78 8.39
N GLY A 76 10.47 -11.84 9.65
CA GLY A 76 10.40 -10.68 10.54
C GLY A 76 9.15 -9.82 10.39
N TRP A 77 8.27 -10.11 9.42
CA TRP A 77 6.97 -9.46 9.29
C TRP A 77 5.93 -10.02 10.26
N THR A 78 4.98 -9.19 10.64
CA THR A 78 3.76 -9.61 11.34
C THR A 78 2.55 -9.46 10.45
N MET A 79 1.54 -10.32 10.63
CA MET A 79 0.26 -10.20 9.95
C MET A 79 -0.83 -9.75 10.90
N VAL A 80 -1.73 -8.89 10.42
CA VAL A 80 -2.94 -8.50 11.12
C VAL A 80 -4.12 -8.51 10.15
N ALA A 81 -5.28 -8.93 10.60
CA ALA A 81 -6.49 -8.79 9.80
C ALA A 81 -6.92 -7.30 9.76
N GLN A 82 -7.31 -6.82 8.59
CA GLN A 82 -7.94 -5.50 8.51
C GLN A 82 -9.27 -5.49 9.26
N ALA A 83 -9.60 -4.38 9.89
CA ALA A 83 -10.93 -4.16 10.46
C ALA A 83 -12.02 -4.26 9.39
N THR A 84 -13.25 -4.45 9.82
CA THR A 84 -14.44 -4.39 8.95
C THR A 84 -14.79 -2.93 8.61
N GLY A 85 -15.58 -2.73 7.56
CA GLY A 85 -16.02 -1.42 7.12
C GLY A 85 -15.38 -0.97 5.81
N ASP A 86 -15.55 0.31 5.48
CA ASP A 86 -14.95 0.94 4.32
C ASP A 86 -13.42 1.14 4.48
N LEU A 87 -12.76 1.65 3.43
CA LEU A 87 -11.31 1.87 3.45
C LEU A 87 -10.88 2.83 4.57
N GLY A 88 -11.63 3.91 4.79
CA GLY A 88 -11.34 4.88 5.84
C GLY A 88 -11.42 4.28 7.24
N GLN A 89 -12.47 3.51 7.52
CA GLN A 89 -12.64 2.81 8.80
C GLN A 89 -11.50 1.81 9.06
N ARG A 90 -11.06 1.09 8.02
CA ARG A 90 -9.92 0.14 8.12
C ARG A 90 -8.61 0.86 8.40
N MET A 91 -8.33 1.96 7.70
CA MET A 91 -7.13 2.77 7.94
C MET A 91 -7.16 3.40 9.33
N HIS A 92 -8.30 3.97 9.74
CA HIS A 92 -8.47 4.53 11.08
C HIS A 92 -8.17 3.50 12.18
N ALA A 93 -8.73 2.28 12.05
CA ALA A 93 -8.49 1.21 13.00
C ALA A 93 -7.00 0.80 13.04
N TYR A 94 -6.33 0.73 11.88
CA TYR A 94 -4.91 0.42 11.78
C TYR A 94 -4.03 1.45 12.52
N PHE A 95 -4.26 2.75 12.28
CA PHE A 95 -3.53 3.82 12.97
C PHE A 95 -3.85 3.86 14.46
N THR A 96 -5.10 3.59 14.86
CA THR A 96 -5.52 3.53 16.26
C THR A 96 -4.82 2.40 17.00
N ASP A 97 -4.73 1.21 16.41
CA ASP A 97 -4.01 0.07 16.98
C ASP A 97 -2.51 0.37 17.15
N ALA A 98 -1.87 0.89 16.12
CA ALA A 98 -0.46 1.26 16.19
C ALA A 98 -0.19 2.33 17.26
N HIS A 99 -1.07 3.33 17.37
CA HIS A 99 -0.97 4.37 18.40
C HIS A 99 -1.15 3.79 19.82
N ALA A 100 -2.10 2.87 20.00
CA ALA A 100 -2.31 2.17 21.28
C ALA A 100 -1.07 1.36 21.70
N HIS A 101 -0.29 0.86 20.74
CA HIS A 101 0.99 0.19 20.96
C HIS A 101 2.19 1.16 21.09
N GLN A 102 1.93 2.47 21.19
CA GLN A 102 2.95 3.52 21.35
C GLN A 102 3.97 3.58 20.21
N ILE A 103 3.55 3.22 18.99
CA ILE A 103 4.36 3.42 17.79
C ILE A 103 4.38 4.93 17.47
N GLU A 104 5.57 5.51 17.39
CA GLU A 104 5.71 6.96 17.16
C GLU A 104 5.36 7.35 15.73
N LYS A 105 5.94 6.64 14.74
CA LYS A 105 5.76 6.91 13.30
C LYS A 105 5.14 5.71 12.64
N VAL A 106 4.01 5.92 11.99
CA VAL A 106 3.29 4.88 11.24
C VAL A 106 3.16 5.32 9.79
N VAL A 107 3.60 4.48 8.87
CA VAL A 107 3.39 4.65 7.43
C VAL A 107 2.57 3.47 6.94
N LEU A 108 1.57 3.74 6.12
CA LEU A 108 0.71 2.75 5.50
C LEU A 108 0.73 2.95 3.98
N ILE A 109 0.92 1.86 3.24
CA ILE A 109 0.88 1.85 1.77
C ILE A 109 -0.11 0.81 1.25
N GLY A 110 -0.60 1.01 0.03
CA GLY A 110 -1.29 -0.01 -0.74
C GLY A 110 -0.32 -1.04 -1.33
N SER A 111 -0.87 -2.01 -2.07
CA SER A 111 -0.13 -3.03 -2.81
C SER A 111 -0.30 -2.91 -4.33
N ASP A 112 -0.75 -1.76 -4.80
CA ASP A 112 -1.10 -1.51 -6.20
C ASP A 112 0.05 -0.91 -7.02
N SER A 113 1.12 -0.47 -6.35
CA SER A 113 2.34 0.14 -6.91
C SER A 113 3.58 -0.73 -6.64
N PRO A 114 3.75 -1.90 -7.28
CA PRO A 114 4.82 -2.88 -6.98
C PRO A 114 6.23 -2.36 -7.28
N HIS A 115 6.34 -1.25 -7.99
CA HIS A 115 7.60 -0.60 -8.39
C HIS A 115 7.87 0.69 -7.59
N LEU A 116 7.15 0.88 -6.47
CA LEU A 116 7.37 2.00 -5.56
C LEU A 116 8.81 1.92 -5.00
N PRO A 117 9.69 2.92 -5.23
CA PRO A 117 11.05 2.83 -4.76
C PRO A 117 11.16 2.94 -3.25
N ALA A 118 12.05 2.14 -2.65
CA ALA A 118 12.33 2.18 -1.20
C ALA A 118 12.66 3.58 -0.69
N THR A 119 13.32 4.40 -1.52
CA THR A 119 13.67 5.78 -1.20
C THR A 119 12.46 6.67 -0.91
N LEU A 120 11.30 6.42 -1.51
CA LEU A 120 10.07 7.16 -1.17
C LEU A 120 9.52 6.74 0.20
N LEU A 121 9.67 5.47 0.59
CA LEU A 121 9.30 4.99 1.92
C LEU A 121 10.24 5.59 2.98
N GLU A 122 11.55 5.64 2.72
CA GLU A 122 12.53 6.30 3.58
C GLU A 122 12.24 7.80 3.72
N GLN A 123 11.92 8.48 2.63
CA GLN A 123 11.50 9.88 2.64
C GLN A 123 10.24 10.10 3.47
N ALA A 124 9.26 9.19 3.40
CA ALA A 124 8.05 9.29 4.24
C ALA A 124 8.40 9.33 5.72
N PHE A 125 9.27 8.43 6.20
CA PHE A 125 9.71 8.44 7.60
C PHE A 125 10.53 9.67 7.95
N ALA A 126 11.39 10.17 7.06
CA ALA A 126 12.14 11.41 7.26
C ALA A 126 11.21 12.64 7.34
N GLN A 127 10.16 12.71 6.51
CA GLN A 127 9.17 13.79 6.59
C GLN A 127 8.40 13.77 7.92
N LEU A 128 8.15 12.61 8.49
CA LEU A 128 7.54 12.48 9.82
C LEU A 128 8.45 12.92 10.98
N ASP A 129 9.73 13.22 10.75
CA ASP A 129 10.58 13.90 11.76
C ASP A 129 10.20 15.38 11.92
N VAL A 130 9.62 15.99 10.88
CA VAL A 130 9.33 17.43 10.80
C VAL A 130 7.83 17.69 10.81
N HIS A 131 7.04 16.83 10.15
CA HIS A 131 5.59 16.97 9.99
C HIS A 131 4.83 15.92 10.78
N GLN A 132 3.57 16.22 11.11
CA GLN A 132 2.68 15.27 11.78
C GLN A 132 2.08 14.24 10.82
N CYS A 133 1.92 14.60 9.54
CA CYS A 133 1.46 13.70 8.49
C CYS A 133 2.34 13.77 7.25
N VAL A 134 2.34 12.68 6.48
CA VAL A 134 2.92 12.60 5.14
C VAL A 134 1.95 11.89 4.22
N ILE A 135 1.80 12.36 2.99
CA ILE A 135 0.93 11.76 1.98
C ILE A 135 1.75 11.55 0.71
N GLY A 136 1.66 10.37 0.12
CA GLY A 136 2.15 10.08 -1.23
C GLY A 136 1.00 10.09 -2.22
N PRO A 137 0.81 11.16 -3.03
CA PRO A 137 -0.31 11.26 -3.96
C PRO A 137 -0.27 10.18 -5.04
N ALA A 138 -1.41 9.57 -5.36
CA ALA A 138 -1.59 8.74 -6.54
C ALA A 138 -2.11 9.59 -7.72
N LEU A 139 -1.79 9.19 -8.95
CA LEU A 139 -2.18 9.95 -10.15
C LEU A 139 -3.70 9.90 -10.44
N ASP A 140 -4.42 8.99 -9.81
CA ASP A 140 -5.87 8.83 -9.93
C ASP A 140 -6.69 9.73 -8.99
N GLY A 141 -6.01 10.60 -8.21
CA GLY A 141 -6.65 11.49 -7.24
C GLY A 141 -6.76 10.92 -5.83
N GLY A 142 -6.26 9.70 -5.60
CA GLY A 142 -6.07 9.08 -4.29
C GLY A 142 -4.67 9.31 -3.72
N TYR A 143 -4.22 8.37 -2.92
CA TYR A 143 -2.84 8.32 -2.43
C TYR A 143 -2.35 6.87 -2.29
N TYR A 144 -1.10 6.63 -2.68
CA TYR A 144 -0.43 5.34 -2.52
C TYR A 144 0.14 5.14 -1.11
N LEU A 145 0.32 6.24 -0.37
CA LEU A 145 0.93 6.26 0.95
C LEU A 145 0.26 7.31 1.84
N ILE A 146 0.02 6.96 3.10
CA ILE A 146 -0.28 7.89 4.17
C ILE A 146 0.51 7.54 5.41
N GLY A 147 1.11 8.54 6.08
CA GLY A 147 1.83 8.36 7.33
C GLY A 147 1.48 9.39 8.37
N ALA A 148 1.66 9.02 9.65
CA ALA A 148 1.41 9.93 10.77
C ALA A 148 2.40 9.69 11.91
N ARG A 149 2.68 10.75 12.68
CA ARG A 149 3.53 10.74 13.88
C ARG A 149 2.73 11.14 15.10
N ASN A 150 2.69 10.26 16.10
CA ASN A 150 2.05 10.47 17.42
C ASN A 150 0.56 10.86 17.38
N ILE A 151 -0.12 10.67 16.26
CA ILE A 151 -1.55 10.98 16.10
C ILE A 151 -2.24 9.89 15.27
N VAL A 152 -3.55 9.79 15.44
CA VAL A 152 -4.44 9.17 14.45
C VAL A 152 -4.99 10.30 13.60
N PRO A 153 -4.67 10.38 12.29
CA PRO A 153 -5.11 11.51 11.47
C PRO A 153 -6.65 11.56 11.38
N PRO A 154 -7.29 12.74 11.54
CA PRO A 154 -8.75 12.88 11.47
C PRO A 154 -9.25 12.97 10.02
N VAL A 155 -8.67 12.17 9.12
CA VAL A 155 -8.89 12.26 7.67
C VAL A 155 -9.65 11.08 7.09
N PHE A 156 -10.04 10.12 7.92
CA PHE A 156 -10.59 8.86 7.44
C PHE A 156 -12.11 8.79 7.41
N ALA A 157 -12.81 9.73 8.07
CA ALA A 157 -14.26 9.82 8.04
C ALA A 157 -14.74 10.81 6.98
N ASP A 158 -15.93 10.58 6.43
CA ASP A 158 -16.58 11.47 5.46
C ASP A 158 -15.69 11.82 4.27
N VAL A 159 -15.11 10.81 3.65
CA VAL A 159 -14.31 10.88 2.42
C VAL A 159 -15.00 10.03 1.35
N ASP A 160 -15.10 10.57 0.15
CA ASP A 160 -15.67 9.88 -1.01
C ASP A 160 -14.66 8.88 -1.59
N TRP A 161 -14.47 7.74 -0.86
CA TRP A 161 -13.50 6.72 -1.25
C TRP A 161 -13.73 6.22 -2.67
N SER A 162 -12.64 5.90 -3.37
CA SER A 162 -12.63 5.42 -4.77
C SER A 162 -13.06 6.48 -5.79
N THR A 163 -12.88 7.75 -5.46
CA THR A 163 -13.04 8.89 -6.38
C THR A 163 -11.73 9.67 -6.52
N ASP A 164 -11.65 10.53 -7.51
CA ASP A 164 -10.52 11.45 -7.75
C ASP A 164 -10.43 12.61 -6.74
N ASN A 165 -11.40 12.74 -5.82
CA ASN A 165 -11.46 13.77 -4.80
C ASN A 165 -10.80 13.39 -3.47
N VAL A 166 -10.39 12.13 -3.28
CA VAL A 166 -9.88 11.58 -2.00
C VAL A 166 -8.71 12.40 -1.48
N LEU A 167 -7.70 12.67 -2.29
CA LEU A 167 -6.53 13.47 -1.89
C LEU A 167 -6.92 14.89 -1.47
N GLN A 168 -7.76 15.56 -2.26
CA GLN A 168 -8.19 16.91 -1.97
C GLN A 168 -8.98 16.99 -0.65
N GLN A 169 -9.91 16.06 -0.42
CA GLN A 169 -10.68 15.99 0.82
C GLN A 169 -9.78 15.70 2.03
N THR A 170 -8.79 14.81 1.87
CA THR A 170 -7.80 14.49 2.90
C THR A 170 -6.99 15.72 3.28
N ILE A 171 -6.48 16.47 2.29
CA ILE A 171 -5.70 17.70 2.54
C ILE A 171 -6.56 18.76 3.24
N ALA A 172 -7.80 18.97 2.81
CA ALA A 172 -8.71 19.91 3.46
C ALA A 172 -8.92 19.59 4.95
N LYS A 173 -9.13 18.31 5.28
CA LYS A 173 -9.29 17.87 6.67
C LYS A 173 -8.03 18.06 7.53
N LEU A 174 -6.84 17.88 6.97
CA LEU A 174 -5.59 18.18 7.67
C LEU A 174 -5.44 19.68 7.95
N GLN A 175 -5.81 20.52 6.98
CA GLN A 175 -5.77 21.97 7.11
C GLN A 175 -6.79 22.47 8.16
N ASP A 176 -8.02 21.95 8.11
CA ASP A 176 -9.08 22.30 9.08
C ASP A 176 -8.72 21.90 10.52
N ALA A 177 -7.92 20.83 10.67
CA ALA A 177 -7.43 20.36 11.96
C ALA A 177 -6.10 20.99 12.41
N ASP A 178 -5.53 21.92 11.64
CA ASP A 178 -4.20 22.55 11.87
C ASP A 178 -3.07 21.50 12.01
N ILE A 179 -3.14 20.42 11.24
CA ILE A 179 -2.13 19.34 11.22
C ILE A 179 -1.09 19.63 10.14
N SER A 180 0.16 19.73 10.54
CA SER A 180 1.28 19.91 9.60
C SER A 180 1.47 18.64 8.74
N TYR A 181 1.60 18.82 7.43
CA TYR A 181 1.78 17.70 6.51
C TYR A 181 2.79 18.02 5.40
N SER A 182 3.34 16.96 4.80
CA SER A 182 4.19 17.00 3.61
C SER A 182 3.61 16.11 2.52
N LEU A 183 3.80 16.50 1.26
CA LEU A 183 3.48 15.68 0.11
C LEU A 183 4.77 15.10 -0.48
N LEU A 184 4.76 13.80 -0.74
CA LEU A 184 5.80 13.12 -1.51
C LEU A 184 5.54 13.30 -3.03
N PRO A 185 6.51 12.98 -3.88
CA PRO A 185 6.27 12.90 -5.32
C PRO A 185 5.07 12.00 -5.66
N PRO A 186 4.23 12.37 -6.62
CA PRO A 186 3.13 11.52 -7.06
C PRO A 186 3.65 10.23 -7.69
N TRP A 187 2.88 9.15 -7.55
CA TRP A 187 3.23 7.84 -8.07
C TRP A 187 2.05 7.16 -8.77
N LEU A 188 2.34 6.16 -9.60
CA LEU A 188 1.36 5.46 -10.43
C LEU A 188 0.97 4.13 -9.79
N ASP A 189 -0.33 3.87 -9.66
CA ASP A 189 -0.89 2.54 -9.41
C ASP A 189 -1.05 1.79 -10.73
N ILE A 190 -0.85 0.48 -10.71
CA ILE A 190 -0.94 -0.36 -11.90
C ILE A 190 -2.33 -1.01 -11.95
N ASP A 191 -3.26 -0.40 -12.65
CA ASP A 191 -4.66 -0.81 -12.69
C ASP A 191 -5.15 -1.29 -14.06
N THR A 192 -4.59 -0.76 -15.14
CA THR A 192 -5.01 -1.07 -16.51
C THR A 192 -3.95 -1.87 -17.27
N ILE A 193 -4.33 -2.36 -18.45
CA ILE A 193 -3.36 -3.06 -19.34
C ILE A 193 -2.23 -2.12 -19.82
N ASP A 194 -2.51 -0.83 -19.96
CA ASP A 194 -1.51 0.13 -20.40
C ASP A 194 -0.52 0.44 -19.27
N ASP A 195 -0.99 0.58 -18.01
CA ASP A 195 -0.11 0.68 -16.83
C ASP A 195 0.76 -0.57 -16.70
N PHE A 196 0.18 -1.75 -16.90
CA PHE A 196 0.91 -3.03 -16.85
C PHE A 196 2.03 -3.08 -17.90
N ARG A 197 1.74 -2.68 -19.14
CA ARG A 197 2.75 -2.62 -20.22
C ARG A 197 3.85 -1.59 -19.93
N GLU A 198 3.50 -0.47 -19.32
CA GLU A 198 4.47 0.53 -18.91
C GLU A 198 5.35 0.01 -17.78
N LEU A 199 4.77 -0.66 -16.77
CA LEU A 199 5.52 -1.34 -15.73
C LEU A 199 6.53 -2.33 -16.30
N GLN A 200 6.10 -3.21 -17.23
CA GLN A 200 7.02 -4.17 -17.86
C GLN A 200 8.20 -3.47 -18.52
N ARG A 201 7.97 -2.44 -19.35
CA ARG A 201 9.02 -1.65 -19.99
C ARG A 201 10.00 -1.03 -18.99
N ASN A 202 9.51 -0.50 -17.87
CA ASN A 202 10.35 0.08 -16.83
C ASN A 202 11.19 -0.99 -16.11
N LEU A 203 10.63 -2.18 -15.90
CA LEU A 203 11.32 -3.29 -15.23
C LEU A 203 12.35 -3.99 -16.12
N GLU A 204 12.16 -4.04 -17.44
CA GLU A 204 13.13 -4.64 -18.39
C GLU A 204 14.54 -4.07 -18.24
N HIS A 205 14.67 -2.78 -17.96
CA HIS A 205 15.96 -2.10 -17.80
C HIS A 205 16.56 -2.25 -16.40
N SER A 206 15.79 -2.71 -15.43
CA SER A 206 16.22 -2.78 -14.02
C SER A 206 16.79 -4.15 -13.62
N GLY A 207 16.52 -5.20 -14.40
CA GLY A 207 16.83 -6.58 -14.02
C GLY A 207 16.05 -7.07 -12.79
N HIS A 208 14.94 -6.44 -12.47
CA HIS A 208 14.11 -6.81 -11.33
C HIS A 208 13.36 -8.13 -11.61
N TRP A 209 13.39 -9.07 -10.66
CA TRP A 209 12.78 -10.40 -10.80
C TRP A 209 11.30 -10.38 -11.20
N LEU A 210 10.59 -9.32 -10.82
CA LEU A 210 9.17 -9.15 -11.14
C LEU A 210 8.95 -9.13 -12.66
N CYS A 211 9.89 -8.59 -13.45
CA CYS A 211 9.81 -8.58 -14.92
C CYS A 211 9.66 -9.99 -15.49
N ASP A 212 10.58 -10.88 -15.12
CA ASP A 212 10.56 -12.26 -15.60
C ASP A 212 9.29 -13.00 -15.19
N LYS A 213 8.83 -12.72 -13.96
CA LYS A 213 7.61 -13.34 -13.43
C LYS A 213 6.37 -12.87 -14.18
N LEU A 214 6.25 -11.56 -14.46
CA LEU A 214 5.12 -11.00 -15.23
C LEU A 214 5.12 -11.52 -16.67
N ASN A 215 6.29 -11.64 -17.32
CA ASN A 215 6.43 -12.21 -18.65
C ASN A 215 5.99 -13.69 -18.69
N THR A 216 6.36 -14.46 -17.67
CA THR A 216 5.93 -15.86 -17.53
C THR A 216 4.41 -15.95 -17.41
N LEU A 217 3.80 -15.17 -16.52
CA LEU A 217 2.34 -15.14 -16.36
C LEU A 217 1.63 -14.74 -17.66
N GLN A 218 2.18 -13.77 -18.40
CA GLN A 218 1.61 -13.35 -19.67
C GLN A 218 1.62 -14.50 -20.71
N GLN A 219 2.69 -15.28 -20.75
CA GLN A 219 2.77 -16.46 -21.62
C GLN A 219 1.80 -17.57 -21.19
N GLU A 220 1.64 -17.81 -19.90
CA GLU A 220 0.76 -18.86 -19.36
C GLU A 220 -0.75 -18.56 -19.59
N PHE A 221 -1.15 -17.31 -19.45
CA PHE A 221 -2.57 -16.95 -19.41
C PHE A 221 -3.09 -16.23 -20.65
N LEU A 222 -2.21 -15.65 -21.49
CA LEU A 222 -2.60 -14.81 -22.63
C LEU A 222 -2.05 -15.29 -23.99
N SER A 223 -1.36 -16.46 -24.02
CA SER A 223 -0.87 -17.08 -25.26
C SER A 223 -1.95 -17.91 -25.99
#